data_0ff01a80c1615b125555b35b49ebdaa5
#
_entry.id   0ff01a80c1615b125555b35b49ebdaa5
#
_cell.length_a   1.000
_cell.length_b   1.000
_cell.length_c   1.000
_cell.angle_alpha   90.00
_cell.angle_beta   90.00
_cell.angle_gamma   90.00
#
_symmetry.space_group_name_H-M   'P 1'
#
loop_
_entity.id
_entity.type
_entity.pdbx_description
1 polymer ?
#
loop_
_entity_poly.entity_id
_entity_poly.type
_entity_poly.pdbx_seq_one_letter_code
_entity_poly.pdbx_strand_id
1 'polypeptide(L)'
;MPTFRILRCANAQLYIAAAILMLGAAAYVLCCKDVLWQQSTAVAAAIITPVWAAHYAILRFTVDATGITRRSMWGSTSIKWAELSSATLQERHNQGTASCTIHLQAGEQRMSISSDLLPLDDVQELAKELRECGLLH
;
A
#
# COMPACT_ATOMS: atom_id res chain seq x y z
N MET A 1 -16.70 17.86 1.97
CA MET A 1 -15.29 17.82 1.49
C MET A 1 -14.50 16.87 2.35
N PRO A 2 -13.74 15.95 1.78
CA PRO A 2 -12.86 15.07 2.54
C PRO A 2 -11.89 15.89 3.39
N THR A 3 -11.67 15.46 4.62
CA THR A 3 -10.77 16.14 5.56
C THR A 3 -9.32 15.79 5.21
N PHE A 4 -8.40 16.72 5.44
CA PHE A 4 -6.98 16.46 5.24
C PHE A 4 -6.51 15.33 6.15
N ARG A 5 -5.97 14.27 5.55
CA ARG A 5 -5.39 13.14 6.28
C ARG A 5 -4.27 12.48 5.48
N ILE A 6 -3.36 11.83 6.18
CA ILE A 6 -2.29 11.03 5.60
C ILE A 6 -2.51 9.58 6.01
N LEU A 7 -2.81 8.73 5.04
CA LEU A 7 -2.95 7.28 5.22
C LEU A 7 -1.61 6.61 4.96
N ARG A 8 -1.15 5.80 5.91
CA ARG A 8 0.12 5.07 5.84
C ARG A 8 -0.13 3.57 5.89
N CYS A 9 0.76 2.79 5.30
CA CYS A 9 0.69 1.34 5.36
C CYS A 9 0.63 0.86 6.83
N ALA A 10 -0.41 0.09 7.17
CA ALA A 10 -0.67 -0.40 8.52
C ALA A 10 0.48 -1.23 9.08
N ASN A 11 1.13 -2.01 8.22
CA ASN A 11 2.13 -3.00 8.60
C ASN A 11 3.55 -2.60 8.18
N ALA A 12 3.83 -1.30 7.94
CA ALA A 12 5.15 -0.84 7.50
C ALA A 12 6.27 -1.28 8.44
N GLN A 13 6.07 -1.21 9.75
CA GLN A 13 7.06 -1.67 10.74
C GLN A 13 7.28 -3.17 10.68
N LEU A 14 6.22 -3.95 10.45
CA LEU A 14 6.32 -5.41 10.31
C LEU A 14 7.13 -5.80 9.07
N TYR A 15 6.93 -5.09 7.95
CA TYR A 15 7.73 -5.31 6.73
C TYR A 15 9.21 -4.97 6.93
N ILE A 16 9.51 -3.90 7.67
CA ILE A 16 10.89 -3.52 8.01
C ILE A 16 11.52 -4.60 8.90
N ALA A 17 10.81 -5.06 9.94
CA ALA A 17 11.29 -6.12 10.82
C ALA A 17 11.53 -7.43 10.07
N ALA A 18 10.60 -7.83 9.19
CA ALA A 18 10.77 -9.00 8.33
C ALA A 18 11.97 -8.87 7.40
N ALA A 19 12.21 -7.68 6.83
CA ALA A 19 13.38 -7.42 6.00
C ALA A 19 14.69 -7.58 6.77
N ILE A 20 14.76 -7.09 8.00
CA ILE A 20 15.95 -7.24 8.87
C ILE A 20 16.23 -8.72 9.16
N LEU A 21 15.18 -9.50 9.49
CA LEU A 21 15.30 -10.94 9.73
C LEU A 21 15.77 -11.70 8.49
N MET A 22 15.22 -11.38 7.32
CA MET A 22 15.61 -11.99 6.05
C MET A 22 17.05 -11.66 5.66
N LEU A 23 17.49 -10.41 5.89
CA LEU A 23 18.88 -10.00 5.68
C LEU A 23 19.83 -10.74 6.61
N GLY A 24 19.46 -10.93 7.87
CA GLY A 24 20.23 -11.73 8.83
C GLY A 24 20.35 -13.20 8.40
N ALA A 25 19.26 -13.81 7.95
CA ALA A 25 19.24 -15.17 7.43
C ALA A 25 20.09 -15.30 6.15
N ALA A 26 20.00 -14.34 5.23
CA ALA A 26 20.82 -14.33 4.02
C ALA A 26 22.32 -14.20 4.34
N ALA A 27 22.70 -13.34 5.26
CA ALA A 27 24.09 -13.21 5.74
C ALA A 27 24.59 -14.52 6.36
N TYR A 28 23.76 -15.19 7.17
CA TYR A 28 24.10 -16.49 7.76
C TYR A 28 24.34 -17.56 6.68
N VAL A 29 23.48 -17.64 5.66
CA VAL A 29 23.65 -18.60 4.54
C VAL A 29 24.92 -18.31 3.76
N LEU A 30 25.23 -17.04 3.50
CA LEU A 30 26.46 -16.65 2.77
C LEU A 30 27.74 -17.01 3.55
N CYS A 31 27.70 -16.89 4.88
CA CYS A 31 28.87 -17.18 5.72
C CYS A 31 29.05 -18.66 6.08
N CYS A 32 27.96 -19.44 6.13
CA CYS A 32 27.98 -20.78 6.71
C CYS A 32 27.66 -21.92 5.73
N LYS A 33 27.34 -21.62 4.48
CA LYS A 33 26.94 -22.61 3.48
C LYS A 33 27.77 -22.49 2.19
N ASP A 34 28.32 -23.59 1.74
CA ASP A 34 29.16 -23.66 0.55
C ASP A 34 28.40 -24.08 -0.74
N VAL A 35 27.06 -24.17 -0.63
CA VAL A 35 26.23 -24.62 -1.76
C VAL A 35 25.85 -23.42 -2.63
N LEU A 36 26.36 -23.38 -3.85
CA LEU A 36 26.22 -22.26 -4.81
C LEU A 36 24.78 -21.79 -5.03
N TRP A 37 23.81 -22.69 -5.12
CA TRP A 37 22.42 -22.30 -5.35
C TRP A 37 21.79 -21.63 -4.10
N GLN A 38 22.21 -22.04 -2.89
CA GLN A 38 21.76 -21.40 -1.65
C GLN A 38 22.34 -20.00 -1.51
N GLN A 39 23.61 -19.81 -1.91
CA GLN A 39 24.23 -18.48 -1.92
C GLN A 39 23.56 -17.54 -2.92
N SER A 40 23.26 -18.01 -4.14
CA SER A 40 22.56 -17.17 -5.13
C SER A 40 21.15 -16.77 -4.68
N THR A 41 20.42 -17.68 -4.04
CA THR A 41 19.09 -17.39 -3.45
C THR A 41 19.19 -16.37 -2.31
N ALA A 42 20.21 -16.51 -1.45
CA ALA A 42 20.45 -15.58 -0.34
C ALA A 42 20.81 -14.18 -0.86
N VAL A 43 21.62 -14.06 -1.90
CA VAL A 43 21.93 -12.77 -2.53
C VAL A 43 20.68 -12.14 -3.14
N ALA A 44 19.86 -12.90 -3.86
CA ALA A 44 18.61 -12.40 -4.41
C ALA A 44 17.65 -11.91 -3.31
N ALA A 45 17.48 -12.67 -2.23
CA ALA A 45 16.67 -12.27 -1.09
C ALA A 45 17.20 -11.01 -0.41
N ALA A 46 18.52 -10.88 -0.26
CA ALA A 46 19.17 -9.71 0.33
C ALA A 46 18.95 -8.43 -0.48
N ILE A 47 18.73 -8.53 -1.79
CA ILE A 47 18.45 -7.39 -2.66
C ILE A 47 16.95 -7.08 -2.69
N ILE A 48 16.12 -8.09 -2.91
CA ILE A 48 14.67 -7.93 -3.13
C ILE A 48 13.96 -7.47 -1.86
N THR A 49 14.31 -8.05 -0.71
CA THR A 49 13.60 -7.80 0.55
C THR A 49 13.66 -6.36 1.03
N PRO A 50 14.84 -5.67 1.05
CA PRO A 50 14.90 -4.27 1.47
C PRO A 50 14.19 -3.33 0.48
N VAL A 51 14.24 -3.62 -0.82
CA VAL A 51 13.51 -2.84 -1.83
C VAL A 51 12.00 -2.96 -1.58
N TRP A 52 11.52 -4.15 -1.30
CA TRP A 52 10.12 -4.41 -1.00
C TRP A 52 9.67 -3.73 0.30
N ALA A 53 10.46 -3.84 1.38
CA ALA A 53 10.20 -3.17 2.64
C ALA A 53 10.19 -1.64 2.49
N ALA A 54 11.14 -1.07 1.74
CA ALA A 54 11.19 0.37 1.44
C ALA A 54 9.95 0.83 0.67
N HIS A 55 9.48 0.03 -0.29
CA HIS A 55 8.26 0.34 -1.03
C HIS A 55 7.06 0.52 -0.09
N TYR A 56 6.83 -0.41 0.83
CA TYR A 56 5.71 -0.31 1.79
C TYR A 56 5.91 0.78 2.85
N ALA A 57 7.15 1.03 3.27
CA ALA A 57 7.45 2.09 4.22
C ALA A 57 7.20 3.50 3.64
N ILE A 58 7.43 3.68 2.33
CA ILE A 58 7.25 4.97 1.64
C ILE A 58 5.81 5.15 1.15
N LEU A 59 5.08 4.04 0.92
CA LEU A 59 3.72 4.09 0.41
C LEU A 59 2.81 4.87 1.36
N ARG A 60 2.28 5.98 0.86
CA ARG A 60 1.33 6.81 1.59
C ARG A 60 0.31 7.42 0.65
N PHE A 61 -0.88 7.65 1.17
CA PHE A 61 -1.93 8.40 0.50
C PHE A 61 -2.18 9.67 1.29
N THR A 62 -2.19 10.80 0.61
CA THR A 62 -2.55 12.10 1.17
C THR A 62 -3.90 12.49 0.59
N VAL A 63 -4.89 12.64 1.45
CA VAL A 63 -6.23 13.10 1.07
C VAL A 63 -6.33 14.56 1.48
N ASP A 64 -6.77 15.41 0.57
CA ASP A 64 -7.02 16.83 0.83
C ASP A 64 -8.32 17.29 0.15
N ALA A 65 -8.67 18.56 0.34
CA ALA A 65 -9.90 19.13 -0.22
C ALA A 65 -9.93 19.14 -1.75
N THR A 66 -8.78 19.05 -2.41
CA THR A 66 -8.65 19.13 -3.87
C THR A 66 -8.57 17.78 -4.56
N GLY A 67 -8.10 16.75 -3.84
CA GLY A 67 -7.92 15.43 -4.41
C GLY A 67 -7.23 14.46 -3.49
N ILE A 68 -6.77 13.37 -4.08
CA ILE A 68 -5.99 12.35 -3.41
C ILE A 68 -4.67 12.13 -4.13
N THR A 69 -3.58 12.08 -3.39
CA THR A 69 -2.24 11.83 -3.91
C THR A 69 -1.67 10.55 -3.29
N ARG A 70 -1.33 9.59 -4.14
CA ARG A 70 -0.57 8.40 -3.77
C ARG A 70 0.91 8.69 -3.99
N ARG A 71 1.73 8.52 -2.96
CA ARG A 71 3.19 8.54 -3.07
C ARG A 71 3.75 7.15 -2.82
N SER A 72 4.60 6.70 -3.74
CA SER A 72 5.30 5.42 -3.66
C SER A 72 6.79 5.63 -3.98
N MET A 73 7.59 4.59 -3.86
CA MET A 73 9.00 4.60 -4.25
C MET A 73 9.19 4.88 -5.76
N TRP A 74 8.19 4.53 -6.58
CA TRP A 74 8.23 4.66 -8.05
C TRP A 74 7.68 6.00 -8.55
N GLY A 75 7.24 6.88 -7.65
CA GLY A 75 6.69 8.18 -8.01
C GLY A 75 5.42 8.55 -7.25
N SER A 76 4.80 9.62 -7.69
CA SER A 76 3.53 10.09 -7.15
C SER A 76 2.46 10.15 -8.24
N THR A 77 1.25 9.74 -7.88
CA THR A 77 0.06 9.85 -8.72
C THR A 77 -0.98 10.64 -7.95
N SER A 78 -1.58 11.66 -8.58
CA SER A 78 -2.59 12.50 -7.98
C SER A 78 -3.87 12.48 -8.81
N ILE A 79 -5.01 12.33 -8.14
CA ILE A 79 -6.34 12.44 -8.75
C ILE A 79 -7.08 13.57 -8.07
N LYS A 80 -7.53 14.55 -8.83
CA LYS A 80 -8.37 15.63 -8.32
C LYS A 80 -9.83 15.19 -8.27
N TRP A 81 -10.55 15.59 -7.23
CA TRP A 81 -11.97 15.25 -7.07
C TRP A 81 -12.81 15.75 -8.25
N ALA A 82 -12.47 16.91 -8.82
CA ALA A 82 -13.15 17.47 -9.99
C ALA A 82 -12.96 16.68 -11.28
N GLU A 83 -11.89 15.89 -11.37
CA GLU A 83 -11.54 15.07 -12.54
C GLU A 83 -12.01 13.61 -12.39
N LEU A 84 -12.60 13.27 -11.22
CA LEU A 84 -13.04 11.92 -10.92
C LEU A 84 -14.20 11.52 -11.83
N SER A 85 -14.00 10.48 -12.62
CA SER A 85 -15.02 9.95 -13.53
C SER A 85 -15.83 8.83 -12.90
N SER A 86 -15.22 8.04 -12.03
CA SER A 86 -15.92 7.02 -11.25
C SER A 86 -15.19 6.70 -9.94
N ALA A 87 -15.97 6.38 -8.91
CA ALA A 87 -15.47 5.83 -7.66
C ALA A 87 -16.36 4.67 -7.25
N THR A 88 -15.78 3.51 -7.03
CA THR A 88 -16.51 2.29 -6.63
C THR A 88 -15.92 1.71 -5.38
N LEU A 89 -16.78 1.24 -4.48
CA LEU A 89 -16.42 0.54 -3.26
C LEU A 89 -16.61 -0.97 -3.46
N GLN A 90 -15.57 -1.74 -3.22
CA GLN A 90 -15.64 -3.19 -3.22
C GLN A 90 -15.40 -3.68 -1.79
N GLU A 91 -16.43 -4.25 -1.19
CA GLU A 91 -16.33 -4.92 0.11
C GLU A 91 -16.27 -6.43 -0.11
N ARG A 92 -15.34 -7.09 0.57
CA ARG A 92 -15.22 -8.55 0.56
C ARG A 92 -15.27 -9.04 2.00
N HIS A 93 -16.14 -9.99 2.25
CA HIS A 93 -16.17 -10.75 3.50
C HIS A 93 -15.66 -12.16 3.21
N ASN A 94 -14.49 -12.49 3.71
CA ASN A 94 -13.92 -13.81 3.53
C ASN A 94 -13.54 -14.40 4.90
N GLN A 95 -14.17 -15.51 5.27
CA GLN A 95 -13.87 -16.29 6.50
C GLN A 95 -13.72 -15.44 7.78
N GLY A 96 -14.59 -14.45 7.98
CA GLY A 96 -14.57 -13.58 9.15
C GLY A 96 -13.64 -12.37 9.06
N THR A 97 -12.92 -12.21 7.95
CA THR A 97 -12.11 -11.01 7.69
C THR A 97 -12.83 -10.12 6.69
N ALA A 98 -13.13 -8.89 7.09
CA ALA A 98 -13.67 -7.86 6.20
C ALA A 98 -12.52 -7.14 5.51
N SER A 99 -12.57 -7.03 4.19
CA SER A 99 -11.65 -6.16 3.43
C SER A 99 -12.47 -5.17 2.59
N CYS A 100 -11.92 -3.97 2.45
CA CYS A 100 -12.55 -2.86 1.77
C CYS A 100 -11.55 -2.28 0.76
N THR A 101 -11.98 -2.10 -0.48
CA THR A 101 -11.13 -1.50 -1.53
C THR A 101 -11.93 -0.43 -2.25
N ILE A 102 -11.37 0.77 -2.33
CA ILE A 102 -11.92 1.90 -3.08
C ILE A 102 -11.16 2.00 -4.39
N HIS A 103 -11.87 1.93 -5.51
CA HIS A 103 -11.31 2.14 -6.85
C HIS A 103 -11.72 3.52 -7.33
N LEU A 104 -10.73 4.35 -7.62
CA LEU A 104 -10.89 5.70 -8.16
C LEU A 104 -10.40 5.72 -9.60
N GLN A 105 -11.17 6.34 -10.48
CA GLN A 105 -10.80 6.53 -11.88
C GLN A 105 -11.02 7.98 -12.29
N ALA A 106 -10.01 8.58 -12.92
CA ALA A 106 -10.05 9.90 -13.51
C ALA A 106 -9.43 9.84 -14.92
N GLY A 107 -10.28 9.78 -15.94
CA GLY A 107 -9.83 9.53 -17.31
C GLY A 107 -9.09 8.19 -17.44
N GLU A 108 -7.84 8.23 -17.86
CA GLU A 108 -6.97 7.04 -17.96
C GLU A 108 -6.29 6.68 -16.63
N GLN A 109 -6.27 7.59 -15.67
CA GLN A 109 -5.63 7.35 -14.37
C GLN A 109 -6.54 6.50 -13.49
N ARG A 110 -5.94 5.49 -12.85
CA ARG A 110 -6.61 4.60 -11.91
C ARG A 110 -5.82 4.52 -10.61
N MET A 111 -6.53 4.57 -9.49
CA MET A 111 -5.96 4.42 -8.16
C MET A 111 -6.85 3.48 -7.34
N SER A 112 -6.23 2.53 -6.65
CA SER A 112 -6.94 1.67 -5.69
C SER A 112 -6.38 1.88 -4.30
N ILE A 113 -7.27 1.94 -3.32
CA ILE A 113 -7.00 2.12 -1.90
C ILE A 113 -7.59 0.92 -1.20
N SER A 114 -6.75 0.04 -0.67
CA SER A 114 -7.18 -1.23 -0.08
C SER A 114 -6.85 -1.30 1.41
N SER A 115 -7.75 -1.90 2.17
CA SER A 115 -7.51 -2.26 3.58
C SER A 115 -6.47 -3.38 3.75
N ASP A 116 -6.03 -4.02 2.67
CA ASP A 116 -4.91 -4.95 2.72
C ASP A 116 -3.58 -4.24 3.02
N LEU A 117 -3.49 -2.95 2.66
CA LEU A 117 -2.30 -2.12 2.84
C LEU A 117 -2.47 -1.06 3.92
N LEU A 118 -3.69 -0.57 4.12
CA LEU A 118 -4.03 0.51 5.04
C LEU A 118 -4.89 -0.02 6.19
N PRO A 119 -4.97 0.68 7.33
CA PRO A 119 -5.93 0.35 8.37
C PRO A 119 -7.37 0.33 7.81
N LEU A 120 -8.12 -0.71 8.15
CA LEU A 120 -9.49 -0.88 7.66
C LEU A 120 -10.38 0.31 8.02
N ASP A 121 -10.24 0.81 9.25
CA ASP A 121 -11.02 1.93 9.76
C ASP A 121 -10.79 3.20 8.94
N ASP A 122 -9.54 3.47 8.55
CA ASP A 122 -9.17 4.63 7.73
C ASP A 122 -9.80 4.54 6.32
N VAL A 123 -9.81 3.33 5.74
CA VAL A 123 -10.40 3.11 4.40
C VAL A 123 -11.91 3.23 4.46
N GLN A 124 -12.56 2.70 5.51
CA GLN A 124 -14.00 2.80 5.71
C GLN A 124 -14.44 4.24 5.96
N GLU A 125 -13.68 4.99 6.77
CA GLU A 125 -13.95 6.39 7.03
C GLU A 125 -13.83 7.23 5.75
N LEU A 126 -12.79 6.99 4.94
CA LEU A 126 -12.65 7.63 3.64
C LEU A 126 -13.81 7.28 2.70
N ALA A 127 -14.22 6.01 2.66
CA ALA A 127 -15.37 5.58 1.87
C ALA A 127 -16.66 6.28 2.28
N LYS A 128 -16.87 6.46 3.59
CA LYS A 128 -18.02 7.19 4.13
C LYS A 128 -18.00 8.66 3.70
N GLU A 129 -16.86 9.35 3.84
CA GLU A 129 -16.72 10.76 3.41
C GLU A 129 -16.96 10.93 1.90
N LEU A 130 -16.41 10.03 1.07
CA LEU A 130 -16.64 10.07 -0.38
C LEU A 130 -18.10 9.85 -0.74
N ARG A 131 -18.80 8.99 0.01
CA ARG A 131 -20.25 8.78 -0.16
C ARG A 131 -21.06 10.00 0.24
N GLU A 132 -20.72 10.62 1.37
CA GLU A 132 -21.37 11.87 1.84
C GLU A 132 -21.16 13.03 0.86
N CYS A 133 -20.03 13.07 0.17
CA CYS A 133 -19.74 14.04 -0.89
C CYS A 133 -20.40 13.68 -2.25
N GLY A 134 -21.08 12.54 -2.36
CA GLY A 134 -21.69 12.08 -3.62
C GLY A 134 -20.68 11.62 -4.68
N LEU A 135 -19.43 11.35 -4.29
CA LEU A 135 -18.36 10.92 -5.18
C LEU A 135 -18.28 9.39 -5.30
N LEU A 136 -18.85 8.63 -4.36
CA LEU A 136 -18.84 7.17 -4.31
C LEU A 136 -20.26 6.63 -4.53
N HIS A 137 -20.40 5.72 -5.45
CA HIS A 137 -21.65 5.00 -5.77
C HIS A 137 -21.58 3.53 -5.38
#